data_1cbce593f6a224a38bc421fe91f17bd1
#
_entry.id   1cbce593f6a224a38bc421fe91f17bd1
#
_cell.length_a   1.000
_cell.length_b   1.000
_cell.length_c   1.000
_cell.angle_alpha   90.00
_cell.angle_beta   90.00
_cell.angle_gamma   90.00
#
_symmetry.space_group_name_H-M   'P 1'
#
loop_
_entity.id
_entity.type
_entity.pdbx_description
1 polymer ?
#
loop_
_entity_poly.entity_id
_entity_poly.type
_entity_poly.pdbx_seq_one_letter_code
_entity_poly.pdbx_strand_id
1 'polypeptide(L)'
;IEGMIRAIKYARENKVPLFGIGIGMQCAVVEFAQNVCGLKDAHTTEVIPDTPHPVIDFPKTCCEEPGAMRLGSFACKLLENTKARAAYGEEIIWERHRHRYEFNNDYREILTQSGMVLSGISPDDNYVEVIELKDHPWFLATIFHPEFKSRPNNPHPLFTHFIKAALAGDRI
;
A
#
# COMPACT_ATOMS: atom_id res chain seq x y z
N ILE A 1 14.85 -4.47 -4.65
CA ILE A 1 14.02 -3.40 -4.05
C ILE A 1 14.34 -2.05 -4.69
N GLU A 2 15.59 -1.63 -4.79
CA GLU A 2 15.99 -0.32 -5.35
C GLU A 2 15.41 -0.01 -6.75
N GLY A 3 15.37 -1.03 -7.63
CA GLY A 3 14.74 -0.86 -8.95
C GLY A 3 13.24 -0.60 -8.86
N MET A 4 12.55 -1.22 -7.90
CA MET A 4 11.13 -0.98 -7.65
C MET A 4 10.89 0.43 -7.12
N ILE A 5 11.69 0.88 -6.15
CA ILE A 5 11.63 2.25 -5.61
C ILE A 5 11.79 3.29 -6.71
N ARG A 6 12.77 3.11 -7.62
CA ARG A 6 12.97 4.00 -8.77
C ARG A 6 11.80 4.01 -9.75
N ALA A 7 11.24 2.83 -10.05
CA ALA A 7 10.06 2.73 -10.91
C ALA A 7 8.83 3.39 -10.29
N ILE A 8 8.63 3.21 -8.98
CA ILE A 8 7.54 3.85 -8.22
C ILE A 8 7.70 5.37 -8.22
N LYS A 9 8.93 5.87 -8.00
CA LYS A 9 9.23 7.31 -8.10
C LYS A 9 8.86 7.86 -9.47
N TYR A 10 9.30 7.20 -10.53
CA TYR A 10 8.97 7.61 -11.88
C TYR A 10 7.45 7.66 -12.11
N ALA A 11 6.73 6.62 -11.69
CA ALA A 11 5.29 6.55 -11.84
C ALA A 11 4.58 7.68 -11.06
N ARG A 12 4.99 7.95 -9.83
CA ARG A 12 4.45 9.03 -9.01
C ARG A 12 4.67 10.41 -9.65
N GLU A 13 5.90 10.71 -10.06
CA GLU A 13 6.27 12.02 -10.62
C GLU A 13 5.67 12.28 -12.01
N ASN A 14 5.52 11.23 -12.82
CA ASN A 14 5.02 11.34 -14.19
C ASN A 14 3.53 10.97 -14.33
N LYS A 15 2.83 10.78 -13.22
CA LYS A 15 1.39 10.43 -13.21
C LYS A 15 1.04 9.14 -13.97
N VAL A 16 2.00 8.21 -14.05
CA VAL A 16 1.78 6.89 -14.67
C VAL A 16 1.02 6.02 -13.68
N PRO A 17 -0.12 5.43 -14.06
CA PRO A 17 -0.88 4.54 -13.18
C PRO A 17 0.00 3.44 -12.58
N LEU A 18 -0.07 3.30 -11.25
CA LEU A 18 0.72 2.34 -10.48
C LEU A 18 -0.20 1.55 -9.54
N PHE A 19 -0.01 0.24 -9.51
CA PHE A 19 -0.63 -0.65 -8.54
C PHE A 19 0.44 -1.48 -7.84
N GLY A 20 0.69 -1.19 -6.56
CA GLY A 20 1.62 -1.93 -5.70
C GLY A 20 0.92 -3.03 -4.92
N ILE A 21 1.50 -4.23 -4.86
CA ILE A 21 0.94 -5.39 -4.13
C ILE A 21 2.01 -5.95 -3.20
N GLY A 22 1.66 -6.19 -1.94
CA GLY A 22 2.58 -6.76 -0.95
C GLY A 22 3.85 -5.91 -0.81
N ILE A 23 4.99 -6.44 -1.22
CA ILE A 23 6.26 -5.70 -1.24
C ILE A 23 6.20 -4.43 -2.11
N GLY A 24 5.30 -4.38 -3.09
CA GLY A 24 5.05 -3.19 -3.90
C GLY A 24 4.50 -2.04 -3.07
N MET A 25 3.63 -2.31 -2.09
CA MET A 25 3.19 -1.31 -1.12
C MET A 25 4.33 -0.88 -0.21
N GLN A 26 5.10 -1.81 0.31
CA GLN A 26 6.25 -1.48 1.16
C GLN A 26 7.22 -0.54 0.44
N CYS A 27 7.56 -0.86 -0.82
CA CYS A 27 8.41 0.00 -1.65
C CYS A 27 7.78 1.38 -1.94
N ALA A 28 6.46 1.46 -2.07
CA ALA A 28 5.77 2.74 -2.28
C ALA A 28 5.82 3.63 -1.02
N VAL A 29 5.68 3.05 0.16
CA VAL A 29 5.86 3.77 1.44
C VAL A 29 7.30 4.25 1.59
N VAL A 30 8.29 3.39 1.32
CA VAL A 30 9.71 3.74 1.37
C VAL A 30 10.05 4.86 0.40
N GLU A 31 9.61 4.77 -0.86
CA GLU A 31 9.81 5.80 -1.88
C GLU A 31 9.27 7.15 -1.44
N PHE A 32 8.02 7.15 -0.96
CA PHE A 32 7.34 8.36 -0.53
C PHE A 32 8.01 8.99 0.70
N ALA A 33 8.41 8.18 1.67
CA ALA A 33 9.14 8.63 2.85
C ALA A 33 10.46 9.30 2.48
N GLN A 34 11.24 8.69 1.58
CA GLN A 34 12.54 9.21 1.16
C GLN A 34 12.41 10.50 0.32
N ASN A 35 11.52 10.49 -0.69
CA ASN A 35 11.52 11.52 -1.74
C ASN A 35 10.47 12.62 -1.54
N VAL A 36 9.44 12.39 -0.72
CA VAL A 36 8.39 13.38 -0.43
C VAL A 36 8.50 13.88 1.00
N CYS A 37 8.65 13.00 1.99
CA CYS A 37 8.78 13.40 3.39
C CYS A 37 10.21 13.82 3.78
N GLY A 38 11.21 13.58 2.92
CA GLY A 38 12.61 13.92 3.20
C GLY A 38 13.27 13.05 4.29
N LEU A 39 12.69 11.90 4.60
CA LEU A 39 13.26 10.93 5.55
C LEU A 39 14.39 10.16 4.87
N LYS A 40 15.57 10.77 4.87
CA LYS A 40 16.75 10.17 4.25
C LYS A 40 17.01 8.77 4.84
N ASP A 41 17.32 7.82 3.96
CA ASP A 41 17.60 6.44 4.31
C ASP A 41 16.42 5.67 4.97
N ALA A 42 15.17 6.19 4.86
CA ALA A 42 13.97 5.44 5.25
C ALA A 42 13.88 4.11 4.49
N HIS A 43 13.58 3.02 5.19
CA HIS A 43 13.53 1.70 4.58
C HIS A 43 12.63 0.73 5.33
N THR A 44 12.52 -0.48 4.82
CA THR A 44 11.98 -1.63 5.56
C THR A 44 13.09 -2.34 6.34
N THR A 45 12.83 -2.68 7.60
CA THR A 45 13.76 -3.46 8.43
C THR A 45 13.97 -4.89 7.92
N GLU A 46 13.11 -5.37 7.01
CA GLU A 46 13.33 -6.64 6.31
C GLU A 46 14.60 -6.64 5.44
N VAL A 47 14.98 -5.49 4.92
CA VAL A 47 16.13 -5.34 3.99
C VAL A 47 17.28 -4.59 4.63
N ILE A 48 17.00 -3.53 5.38
CA ILE A 48 17.99 -2.75 6.14
C ILE A 48 17.57 -2.73 7.60
N PRO A 49 18.00 -3.72 8.40
CA PRO A 49 17.58 -3.84 9.81
C PRO A 49 17.85 -2.59 10.65
N ASP A 50 18.97 -1.90 10.38
CA ASP A 50 19.41 -0.73 11.14
C ASP A 50 19.06 0.60 10.46
N THR A 51 18.01 0.64 9.64
CA THR A 51 17.54 1.87 8.99
C THR A 51 17.17 2.92 10.05
N PRO A 52 17.58 4.20 9.89
CA PRO A 52 17.23 5.26 10.84
C PRO A 52 15.73 5.59 10.83
N HIS A 53 15.03 5.25 9.74
CA HIS A 53 13.61 5.48 9.58
C HIS A 53 12.91 4.19 9.12
N PRO A 54 12.56 3.28 10.04
CA PRO A 54 11.87 2.02 9.72
C PRO A 54 10.39 2.24 9.41
N VAL A 55 10.09 2.77 8.22
CA VAL A 55 8.71 3.08 7.80
C VAL A 55 7.88 1.84 7.51
N ILE A 56 8.55 0.72 7.25
CA ILE A 56 8.01 -0.64 7.24
C ILE A 56 8.81 -1.44 8.25
N ASP A 57 8.12 -2.03 9.22
CA ASP A 57 8.76 -2.72 10.32
C ASP A 57 7.98 -3.97 10.73
N PHE A 58 8.60 -4.77 11.57
CA PHE A 58 7.93 -5.87 12.21
C PHE A 58 6.94 -5.33 13.26
N PRO A 59 5.67 -5.78 13.28
CA PRO A 59 4.68 -5.23 14.21
C PRO A 59 5.05 -5.55 15.66
N LYS A 60 5.09 -4.52 16.51
CA LYS A 60 5.48 -4.60 17.92
C LYS A 60 4.39 -5.20 18.81
N THR A 61 3.14 -5.30 18.34
CA THR A 61 1.98 -5.43 19.25
C THR A 61 1.01 -6.58 18.97
N CYS A 62 1.17 -7.43 17.93
CA CYS A 62 0.03 -8.24 17.51
C CYS A 62 0.29 -9.66 17.02
N CYS A 63 1.40 -10.26 17.37
CA CYS A 63 1.60 -11.67 17.09
C CYS A 63 1.90 -12.37 18.43
N GLU A 64 1.15 -13.43 18.73
CA GLU A 64 1.38 -14.28 19.90
C GLU A 64 2.81 -14.86 19.90
N GLU A 65 3.47 -14.90 18.75
CA GLU A 65 4.88 -15.29 18.58
C GLU A 65 5.65 -14.25 17.75
N PRO A 66 6.85 -13.85 18.19
CA PRO A 66 7.75 -13.01 17.39
C PRO A 66 8.06 -13.69 16.05
N GLY A 67 7.84 -12.98 14.94
CA GLY A 67 8.10 -13.50 13.61
C GLY A 67 6.90 -14.17 12.94
N ALA A 68 5.73 -14.21 13.58
CA ALA A 68 4.53 -14.79 12.98
C ALA A 68 4.15 -14.06 11.67
N MET A 69 3.79 -14.85 10.68
CA MET A 69 3.29 -14.35 9.39
C MET A 69 1.79 -14.05 9.52
N ARG A 70 1.39 -12.87 9.10
CA ARG A 70 -0.03 -12.58 8.88
C ARG A 70 -0.49 -13.33 7.64
N LEU A 71 -1.21 -14.42 7.85
CA LEU A 71 -1.60 -15.38 6.82
C LEU A 71 -3.10 -15.65 6.88
N GLY A 72 -3.79 -15.52 5.76
CA GLY A 72 -5.22 -15.79 5.66
C GLY A 72 -6.04 -14.59 5.26
N SER A 73 -7.35 -14.64 5.52
CA SER A 73 -8.30 -13.59 5.18
C SER A 73 -8.54 -12.69 6.38
N PHE A 74 -8.35 -11.37 6.19
CA PHE A 74 -8.57 -10.36 7.22
C PHE A 74 -9.47 -9.26 6.70
N ALA A 75 -10.21 -8.64 7.62
CA ALA A 75 -11.08 -7.51 7.32
C ALA A 75 -10.26 -6.23 7.15
N CYS A 76 -10.65 -5.40 6.17
CA CYS A 76 -10.13 -4.07 5.97
C CYS A 76 -11.29 -3.09 5.82
N LYS A 77 -11.25 -1.99 6.57
CA LYS A 77 -12.19 -0.88 6.47
C LYS A 77 -11.66 0.15 5.49
N LEU A 78 -12.43 0.45 4.44
CA LEU A 78 -12.08 1.43 3.42
C LEU A 78 -12.63 2.81 3.75
N LEU A 79 -11.75 3.81 3.66
CA LEU A 79 -12.08 5.21 3.90
C LEU A 79 -12.97 5.76 2.77
N GLU A 80 -13.99 6.53 3.13
CA GLU A 80 -14.86 7.20 2.16
C GLU A 80 -14.09 8.19 1.26
N ASN A 81 -14.60 8.40 0.05
CA ASN A 81 -14.01 9.31 -0.94
C ASN A 81 -12.59 8.95 -1.38
N THR A 82 -12.24 7.65 -1.34
CA THR A 82 -10.98 7.10 -1.82
C THR A 82 -11.18 6.26 -3.09
N LYS A 83 -10.09 6.07 -3.85
CA LYS A 83 -10.10 5.21 -5.06
C LYS A 83 -10.37 3.75 -4.69
N ALA A 84 -9.79 3.30 -3.57
CA ALA A 84 -10.06 1.97 -3.05
C ALA A 84 -11.54 1.76 -2.77
N ARG A 85 -12.18 2.69 -2.03
CA ARG A 85 -13.62 2.63 -1.72
C ARG A 85 -14.48 2.64 -2.99
N ALA A 86 -14.14 3.50 -3.95
CA ALA A 86 -14.85 3.57 -5.22
C ALA A 86 -14.72 2.29 -6.06
N ALA A 87 -13.56 1.63 -6.00
CA ALA A 87 -13.32 0.38 -6.73
C ALA A 87 -14.12 -0.79 -6.17
N TYR A 88 -14.18 -0.94 -4.85
CA TYR A 88 -14.92 -2.03 -4.20
C TYR A 88 -16.43 -1.76 -4.08
N GLY A 89 -16.83 -0.51 -3.86
CA GLY A 89 -18.22 -0.14 -3.57
C GLY A 89 -18.68 -0.50 -2.15
N GLU A 90 -17.80 -1.04 -1.30
CA GLU A 90 -18.09 -1.56 0.04
C GLU A 90 -17.21 -0.89 1.08
N GLU A 91 -17.71 -0.75 2.32
CA GLU A 91 -16.94 -0.17 3.43
C GLU A 91 -15.97 -1.17 4.05
N ILE A 92 -16.43 -2.39 4.27
CA ILE A 92 -15.64 -3.48 4.84
C ILE A 92 -15.41 -4.54 3.77
N ILE A 93 -14.16 -4.83 3.53
CA ILE A 93 -13.72 -5.87 2.60
C ILE A 93 -12.93 -6.93 3.35
N TRP A 94 -12.82 -8.12 2.74
CA TRP A 94 -12.04 -9.22 3.28
C TRP A 94 -11.01 -9.64 2.26
N GLU A 95 -9.72 -9.47 2.61
CA GLU A 95 -8.63 -9.75 1.67
C GLU A 95 -7.61 -10.72 2.25
N ARG A 96 -6.86 -11.38 1.36
CA ARG A 96 -5.89 -12.41 1.75
C ARG A 96 -4.51 -11.82 1.93
N HIS A 97 -3.92 -12.12 3.08
CA HIS A 97 -2.60 -11.66 3.49
C HIS A 97 -1.59 -12.80 3.50
N ARG A 98 -0.33 -12.45 3.21
CA ARG A 98 0.83 -13.34 3.32
C ARG A 98 2.10 -12.51 3.49
N HIS A 99 2.27 -11.87 4.64
CA HIS A 99 3.43 -11.03 4.92
C HIS A 99 3.75 -11.02 6.42
N ARG A 100 4.96 -10.54 6.77
CA ARG A 100 5.42 -10.39 8.15
C ARG A 100 5.60 -8.94 8.55
N TYR A 101 5.98 -8.10 7.58
CA TYR A 101 6.28 -6.69 7.80
C TYR A 101 5.06 -5.85 7.48
N GLU A 102 4.88 -4.79 8.27
CA GLU A 102 3.72 -3.91 8.23
C GLU A 102 4.15 -2.45 8.11
N PHE A 103 3.24 -1.62 7.70
CA PHE A 103 3.37 -0.17 7.79
C PHE A 103 3.60 0.23 9.26
N ASN A 104 4.67 0.98 9.53
CA ASN A 104 4.97 1.43 10.89
C ASN A 104 4.12 2.65 11.26
N ASN A 105 3.22 2.46 12.22
CA ASN A 105 2.26 3.48 12.65
C ASN A 105 2.91 4.75 13.22
N ASP A 106 4.15 4.70 13.68
CA ASP A 106 4.91 5.88 14.16
C ASP A 106 5.11 6.93 13.04
N TYR A 107 4.97 6.51 11.78
CA TYR A 107 5.11 7.37 10.60
C TYR A 107 3.78 7.79 9.96
N ARG A 108 2.62 7.41 10.52
CA ARG A 108 1.30 7.79 9.95
C ARG A 108 1.17 9.29 9.77
N GLU A 109 1.53 10.06 10.79
CA GLU A 109 1.35 11.50 10.80
C GLU A 109 2.17 12.19 9.70
N ILE A 110 3.47 11.93 9.63
CA ILE A 110 4.34 12.58 8.65
C ILE A 110 3.99 12.20 7.20
N LEU A 111 3.62 10.92 6.96
CA LEU A 111 3.24 10.46 5.64
C LEU A 111 1.90 11.07 5.19
N THR A 112 0.90 11.16 6.09
CA THR A 112 -0.40 11.74 5.76
C THR A 112 -0.34 13.26 5.60
N GLN A 113 0.41 13.97 6.42
CA GLN A 113 0.66 15.40 6.27
C GLN A 113 1.36 15.73 4.95
N SER A 114 2.18 14.81 4.45
CA SER A 114 2.85 14.93 3.15
C SER A 114 1.98 14.54 1.94
N GLY A 115 0.74 14.09 2.17
CA GLY A 115 -0.25 13.82 1.11
C GLY A 115 -0.53 12.36 0.80
N MET A 116 0.02 11.41 1.56
CA MET A 116 -0.38 9.99 1.45
C MET A 116 -1.75 9.80 2.10
N VAL A 117 -2.63 9.06 1.45
CA VAL A 117 -3.94 8.67 1.99
C VAL A 117 -3.88 7.22 2.45
N LEU A 118 -4.17 6.98 3.72
CA LEU A 118 -4.32 5.65 4.29
C LEU A 118 -5.75 5.18 4.05
N SER A 119 -6.02 4.69 2.83
CA SER A 119 -7.37 4.44 2.33
C SER A 119 -8.00 3.13 2.79
N GLY A 120 -7.23 2.24 3.37
CA GLY A 120 -7.72 1.01 3.98
C GLY A 120 -6.96 0.71 5.27
N ILE A 121 -7.72 0.43 6.34
CA ILE A 121 -7.18 0.20 7.68
C ILE A 121 -7.89 -1.00 8.30
N SER A 122 -7.21 -1.81 9.09
CA SER A 122 -7.85 -2.89 9.84
C SER A 122 -8.93 -2.33 10.79
N PRO A 123 -10.03 -3.05 11.06
CA PRO A 123 -11.13 -2.53 11.88
C PRO A 123 -10.74 -2.11 13.30
N ASP A 124 -9.65 -2.66 13.82
CA ASP A 124 -9.07 -2.33 15.13
C ASP A 124 -8.06 -1.17 15.09
N ASP A 125 -7.89 -0.54 13.90
CA ASP A 125 -6.95 0.56 13.62
C ASP A 125 -5.46 0.22 13.80
N ASN A 126 -5.11 -1.05 13.91
CA ASN A 126 -3.73 -1.46 14.14
C ASN A 126 -2.87 -1.50 12.87
N TYR A 127 -3.48 -1.74 11.69
CA TYR A 127 -2.76 -1.97 10.45
C TYR A 127 -3.24 -1.08 9.32
N VAL A 128 -2.30 -0.52 8.57
CA VAL A 128 -2.57 0.16 7.29
C VAL A 128 -2.51 -0.89 6.18
N GLU A 129 -3.65 -1.12 5.54
CA GLU A 129 -3.87 -2.17 4.54
C GLU A 129 -3.75 -1.66 3.11
N VAL A 130 -4.14 -0.39 2.88
CA VAL A 130 -4.16 0.26 1.57
C VAL A 130 -3.67 1.69 1.70
N ILE A 131 -2.80 2.08 0.78
CA ILE A 131 -2.37 3.47 0.60
C ILE A 131 -2.69 3.96 -0.80
N GLU A 132 -2.94 5.27 -0.94
CA GLU A 132 -3.12 5.90 -2.25
C GLU A 132 -2.69 7.36 -2.26
N LEU A 133 -2.52 7.94 -3.45
CA LEU A 133 -2.32 9.37 -3.65
C LEU A 133 -3.55 9.98 -4.31
N LYS A 134 -4.13 11.01 -3.66
CA LYS A 134 -5.39 11.63 -4.09
C LYS A 134 -5.28 12.23 -5.49
N ASP A 135 -4.23 13.02 -5.72
CA ASP A 135 -4.03 13.80 -6.94
C ASP A 135 -3.25 13.03 -8.03
N HIS A 136 -3.37 11.70 -8.02
CA HIS A 136 -2.77 10.81 -9.01
C HIS A 136 -3.86 10.05 -9.75
N PRO A 137 -3.78 9.82 -11.08
CA PRO A 137 -4.79 9.07 -11.83
C PRO A 137 -5.10 7.70 -11.20
N TRP A 138 -4.04 6.94 -10.88
CA TRP A 138 -4.10 5.71 -10.11
C TRP A 138 -2.74 5.44 -9.48
N PHE A 139 -2.57 5.82 -8.23
CA PHE A 139 -1.45 5.39 -7.40
C PHE A 139 -2.08 4.77 -6.16
N LEU A 140 -2.14 3.46 -6.14
CA LEU A 140 -2.75 2.69 -5.08
C LEU A 140 -1.87 1.47 -4.79
N ALA A 141 -1.68 1.15 -3.52
CA ALA A 141 -0.97 -0.05 -3.14
C ALA A 141 -1.60 -0.74 -1.93
N THR A 142 -1.51 -2.07 -1.90
CA THR A 142 -2.10 -2.93 -0.88
C THR A 142 -1.05 -3.84 -0.27
N ILE A 143 -1.12 -4.04 1.05
CA ILE A 143 -0.27 -5.03 1.73
C ILE A 143 -0.78 -6.46 1.51
N PHE A 144 -2.08 -6.61 1.32
CA PHE A 144 -2.72 -7.87 0.97
C PHE A 144 -2.56 -8.22 -0.52
N HIS A 145 -2.96 -9.42 -0.90
CA HIS A 145 -2.74 -10.04 -2.20
C HIS A 145 -4.06 -10.25 -2.97
N PRO A 146 -4.56 -9.23 -3.72
CA PRO A 146 -5.82 -9.33 -4.49
C PRO A 146 -5.77 -10.40 -5.59
N GLU A 147 -4.56 -10.78 -6.06
CA GLU A 147 -4.38 -11.83 -7.06
C GLU A 147 -4.91 -13.18 -6.59
N PHE A 148 -4.94 -13.45 -5.28
CA PHE A 148 -5.50 -14.70 -4.75
C PHE A 148 -7.01 -14.82 -4.90
N LYS A 149 -7.71 -13.70 -5.11
CA LYS A 149 -9.17 -13.65 -5.28
C LYS A 149 -9.60 -13.34 -6.72
N SER A 150 -8.67 -12.96 -7.59
CA SER A 150 -8.95 -12.65 -8.99
C SER A 150 -9.15 -13.90 -9.83
N ARG A 151 -10.07 -13.84 -10.80
CA ARG A 151 -10.35 -14.92 -11.78
C ARG A 151 -10.52 -14.31 -13.17
N PRO A 152 -10.23 -15.05 -14.26
CA PRO A 152 -10.38 -14.52 -15.63
C PRO A 152 -11.76 -13.98 -15.96
N ASN A 153 -12.81 -14.66 -15.48
CA ASN A 153 -14.22 -14.29 -15.69
C ASN A 153 -14.83 -13.48 -14.52
N ASN A 154 -14.08 -13.24 -13.47
CA ASN A 154 -14.45 -12.39 -12.33
C ASN A 154 -13.19 -11.70 -11.78
N PRO A 155 -12.64 -10.72 -12.53
CA PRO A 155 -11.43 -10.03 -12.12
C PRO A 155 -11.65 -9.22 -10.86
N HIS A 156 -10.65 -9.20 -10.00
CA HIS A 156 -10.69 -8.42 -8.79
C HIS A 156 -10.86 -6.91 -9.08
N PRO A 157 -11.68 -6.16 -8.32
CA PRO A 157 -12.04 -4.78 -8.63
C PRO A 157 -10.83 -3.85 -8.74
N LEU A 158 -9.78 -4.03 -7.94
CA LEU A 158 -8.57 -3.20 -8.02
C LEU A 158 -7.84 -3.39 -9.36
N PHE A 159 -7.75 -4.60 -9.92
CA PHE A 159 -7.17 -4.81 -11.25
C PHE A 159 -8.01 -4.15 -12.33
N THR A 160 -9.35 -4.28 -12.25
CA THR A 160 -10.26 -3.66 -13.21
C THR A 160 -10.09 -2.14 -13.24
N HIS A 161 -10.02 -1.49 -12.07
CA HIS A 161 -9.90 -0.04 -11.99
C HIS A 161 -8.49 0.45 -12.37
N PHE A 162 -7.45 -0.30 -12.03
CA PHE A 162 -6.08 -0.02 -12.48
C PHE A 162 -5.98 -0.01 -14.02
N ILE A 163 -6.51 -1.05 -14.69
CA ILE A 163 -6.51 -1.11 -16.15
C ILE A 163 -7.35 0.01 -16.76
N LYS A 164 -8.52 0.33 -16.18
CA LYS A 164 -9.32 1.49 -16.62
C LYS A 164 -8.55 2.81 -16.54
N ALA A 165 -7.80 3.03 -15.45
CA ALA A 165 -6.99 4.21 -15.29
C ALA A 165 -5.83 4.27 -16.30
N ALA A 166 -5.18 3.13 -16.58
CA ALA A 166 -4.13 3.03 -17.58
C ALA A 166 -4.65 3.37 -18.99
N LEU A 167 -5.79 2.80 -19.39
CA LEU A 167 -6.41 3.09 -20.69
C LEU A 167 -6.92 4.53 -20.82
N ALA A 168 -7.27 5.20 -19.73
CA ALA A 168 -7.69 6.59 -19.74
C ALA A 168 -6.50 7.56 -19.95
N GLY A 169 -5.29 7.17 -19.54
CA GLY A 169 -4.05 7.93 -19.75
C GLY A 169 -3.52 7.91 -21.19
N ASP A 170 -3.91 6.89 -21.97
CA ASP A 170 -3.47 6.74 -23.38
C ASP A 170 -4.23 7.63 -24.38
N ARG A 171 -5.09 8.53 -23.91
CA ARG A 171 -5.82 9.49 -24.75
C ARG A 171 -5.11 10.84 -24.78
N ILE A 172 -3.85 10.84 -25.25
CA ILE A 172 -3.14 12.05 -25.67
C ILE A 172 -3.07 12.07 -27.18
#